data_78ec19e9c3226b33da5aee106a368b0b
#
_entry.id   78ec19e9c3226b33da5aee106a368b0b
#
_cell.length_a   1.000
_cell.length_b   1.000
_cell.length_c   1.000
_cell.angle_alpha   90.00
_cell.angle_beta   90.00
_cell.angle_gamma   90.00
#
_symmetry.space_group_name_H-M   'P 1'
#
loop_
_entity.id
_entity.type
_entity.pdbx_description
1 polymer ?
#
loop_
_entity_poly.entity_id
_entity_poly.type
_entity_poly.pdbx_seq_one_letter_code
_entity_poly.pdbx_strand_id
1 'polypeptide(L)'
;DYILNLLVIRTETQSTESLAQLRKQIDECDDNIIQELSKRMRVAREIGTYKKEHGITVLQAGRYNEILEKRGAQGEQCGMDSEFMKKIFEAIHEESVRQQMEIINK
;
A
#
# COMPACT_ATOMS: atom_id res chain seq x y z
N ASP A 1 9.44 -24.85 -34.34
CA ASP A 1 8.86 -24.27 -35.27
C ASP A 1 9.49 -23.00 -35.73
N TYR A 2 10.18 -23.09 -36.83
CA TYR A 2 11.04 -22.02 -37.29
C TYR A 2 10.25 -20.77 -37.72
N ILE A 3 9.10 -20.97 -38.36
CA ILE A 3 8.24 -19.87 -38.78
C ILE A 3 7.68 -19.13 -37.58
N LEU A 4 7.31 -19.86 -36.53
CA LEU A 4 6.86 -19.28 -35.29
C LEU A 4 7.98 -18.49 -34.64
N ASN A 5 9.22 -18.94 -34.73
CA ASN A 5 10.34 -18.21 -34.16
C ASN A 5 10.56 -16.85 -34.82
N LEU A 6 10.37 -16.75 -36.14
CA LEU A 6 10.46 -15.47 -36.82
C LEU A 6 9.34 -14.52 -36.38
N LEU A 7 8.13 -15.02 -36.22
CA LEU A 7 7.00 -14.23 -35.73
C LEU A 7 7.25 -13.83 -34.26
N VAL A 8 7.81 -14.73 -33.48
CA VAL A 8 8.13 -14.47 -32.08
C VAL A 8 9.15 -13.33 -31.96
N ILE A 9 10.15 -13.27 -32.84
CA ILE A 9 11.14 -12.20 -32.81
C ILE A 9 10.48 -10.83 -33.02
N ARG A 10 9.58 -10.70 -34.01
CA ARG A 10 8.84 -9.45 -34.22
C ARG A 10 7.93 -9.15 -33.02
N THR A 11 7.27 -10.18 -32.53
CA THR A 11 6.38 -10.07 -31.38
C THR A 11 7.18 -9.67 -30.15
N GLU A 12 8.37 -10.21 -29.97
CA GLU A 12 9.24 -9.84 -28.86
C GLU A 12 9.59 -8.35 -28.88
N THR A 13 9.87 -7.77 -30.04
CA THR A 13 10.16 -6.34 -30.13
C THR A 13 8.95 -5.52 -29.69
N GLN A 14 7.77 -5.85 -30.20
CA GLN A 14 6.52 -5.20 -29.81
C GLN A 14 6.22 -5.47 -28.32
N SER A 15 6.41 -6.71 -27.89
CA SER A 15 6.20 -7.10 -26.49
C SER A 15 7.13 -6.35 -25.55
N THR A 16 8.38 -6.10 -25.96
CA THR A 16 9.34 -5.35 -25.17
C THR A 16 8.89 -3.91 -24.98
N GLU A 17 8.43 -3.27 -26.05
CA GLU A 17 7.90 -1.91 -25.99
C GLU A 17 6.64 -1.86 -25.14
N SER A 18 5.71 -2.81 -25.34
CA SER A 18 4.48 -2.90 -24.57
C SER A 18 4.79 -3.18 -23.09
N LEU A 19 5.76 -4.06 -22.83
CA LEU A 19 6.20 -4.37 -21.48
C LEU A 19 6.81 -3.16 -20.79
N ALA A 20 7.61 -2.38 -21.53
CA ALA A 20 8.21 -1.15 -21.01
C ALA A 20 7.13 -0.14 -20.63
N GLN A 21 6.09 -0.01 -21.45
CA GLN A 21 4.96 0.88 -21.14
C GLN A 21 4.18 0.40 -19.93
N LEU A 22 3.95 -0.90 -19.82
CA LEU A 22 3.25 -1.48 -18.65
C LEU A 22 4.06 -1.30 -17.38
N ARG A 23 5.37 -1.48 -17.47
CA ARG A 23 6.27 -1.24 -16.33
C ARG A 23 6.25 0.22 -15.91
N LYS A 24 6.16 1.14 -16.87
CA LYS A 24 6.03 2.56 -16.57
C LYS A 24 4.73 2.84 -15.81
N GLN A 25 3.64 2.17 -16.18
CA GLN A 25 2.39 2.28 -15.44
C GLN A 25 2.52 1.76 -14.02
N ILE A 26 3.24 0.65 -13.82
CA ILE A 26 3.54 0.14 -12.48
C ILE A 26 4.34 1.18 -11.68
N ASP A 27 5.35 1.78 -12.29
CA ASP A 27 6.15 2.82 -11.61
C ASP A 27 5.28 3.99 -11.17
N GLU A 28 4.35 4.41 -12.01
CA GLU A 28 3.41 5.48 -11.66
C GLU A 28 2.51 5.07 -10.50
N CYS A 29 2.04 3.82 -10.48
CA CYS A 29 1.25 3.29 -9.37
C CYS A 29 2.07 3.28 -8.09
N ASP A 30 3.33 2.86 -8.17
CA ASP A 30 4.21 2.82 -7.01
C ASP A 30 4.44 4.24 -6.46
N ASP A 31 4.65 5.22 -7.33
CA ASP A 31 4.79 6.61 -6.93
C ASP A 31 3.54 7.09 -6.19
N ASN A 32 2.36 6.74 -6.70
CA ASN A 32 1.10 7.10 -6.07
C ASN A 32 0.93 6.44 -4.70
N ILE A 33 1.33 5.17 -4.59
CA ILE A 33 1.30 4.45 -3.31
C ILE A 33 2.19 5.15 -2.29
N ILE A 34 3.42 5.51 -2.70
CA ILE A 34 4.38 6.17 -1.81
C ILE A 34 3.84 7.52 -1.35
N GLN A 35 3.25 8.31 -2.27
CA GLN A 35 2.67 9.60 -1.93
C GLN A 35 1.52 9.46 -0.95
N GLU A 36 0.64 8.49 -1.16
CA GLU A 36 -0.48 8.26 -0.25
C GLU A 36 -0.02 7.73 1.11
N LEU A 37 0.98 6.87 1.15
CA LEU A 37 1.57 6.42 2.41
C LEU A 37 2.21 7.58 3.17
N SER A 38 2.93 8.45 2.49
CA SER A 38 3.54 9.64 3.09
C SER A 38 2.47 10.54 3.72
N LYS A 39 1.39 10.78 2.99
CA LYS A 39 0.26 11.56 3.47
C LYS A 39 -0.38 10.91 4.69
N ARG A 40 -0.59 9.60 4.62
CA ARG A 40 -1.19 8.84 5.72
C ARG A 40 -0.32 8.91 6.98
N MET A 41 0.98 8.83 6.83
CA MET A 41 1.90 8.91 7.98
C MET A 41 1.94 10.32 8.57
N ARG A 42 1.80 11.36 7.74
CA ARG A 42 1.66 12.72 8.24
C ARG A 42 0.41 12.85 9.10
N VAL A 43 -0.71 12.29 8.63
CA VAL A 43 -1.96 12.28 9.39
C VAL A 43 -1.80 11.45 10.67
N ALA A 44 -1.08 10.34 10.61
CA ALA A 44 -0.81 9.52 11.78
C ALA A 44 -0.05 10.32 12.86
N ARG A 45 0.93 11.15 12.44
CA ARG A 45 1.64 12.02 13.39
C ARG A 45 0.71 13.07 14.00
N GLU A 46 -0.20 13.63 13.22
CA GLU A 46 -1.22 14.55 13.73
C GLU A 46 -2.12 13.86 14.76
N ILE A 47 -2.50 12.62 14.49
CA ILE A 47 -3.27 11.80 15.43
C ILE A 47 -2.46 11.57 16.70
N GLY A 48 -1.16 11.29 16.57
CA GLY A 48 -0.26 11.13 17.71
C GLY A 48 -0.22 12.36 18.60
N THR A 49 -0.11 13.54 17.98
CA THR A 49 -0.14 14.82 18.69
C THR A 49 -1.46 15.00 19.43
N TYR A 50 -2.57 14.72 18.75
CA TYR A 50 -3.90 14.82 19.35
C TYR A 50 -4.04 13.89 20.55
N LYS A 51 -3.61 12.64 20.40
CA LYS A 51 -3.67 11.65 21.49
C LYS A 51 -2.79 12.06 22.68
N LYS A 52 -1.62 12.61 22.40
CA LYS A 52 -0.73 13.10 23.44
C LYS A 52 -1.38 14.23 24.25
N GLU A 53 -2.00 15.18 23.55
CA GLU A 53 -2.64 16.32 24.19
C GLU A 53 -3.87 15.94 25.00
N HIS A 54 -4.55 14.87 24.61
CA HIS A 54 -5.80 14.45 25.24
C HIS A 54 -5.66 13.20 26.12
N GLY A 55 -4.44 12.70 26.30
CA GLY A 55 -4.19 11.53 27.14
C GLY A 55 -4.83 10.25 26.60
N ILE A 56 -4.94 10.12 25.28
CA ILE A 56 -5.55 8.97 24.62
C ILE A 56 -4.49 7.91 24.32
N THR A 57 -4.82 6.65 24.52
CA THR A 57 -3.93 5.52 24.25
C THR A 57 -3.72 5.37 22.72
N VAL A 58 -2.46 5.15 22.33
CA VAL A 58 -2.11 4.98 20.91
C VAL A 58 -2.75 3.72 20.34
N LEU A 59 -2.60 2.60 21.03
CA LEU A 59 -3.13 1.32 20.56
C LEU A 59 -4.60 1.18 20.93
N GLN A 60 -5.44 1.06 19.92
CA GLN A 60 -6.87 0.82 20.09
C GLN A 60 -7.24 -0.41 19.25
N ALA A 61 -7.36 -1.56 19.93
CA ALA A 61 -7.56 -2.85 19.29
C ALA A 61 -8.80 -2.88 18.40
N GLY A 62 -9.88 -2.23 18.84
CA GLY A 62 -11.11 -2.17 18.05
C GLY A 62 -10.91 -1.48 16.72
N ARG A 63 -10.15 -0.38 16.71
CA ARG A 63 -9.87 0.35 15.46
C ARG A 63 -8.97 -0.46 14.53
N TYR A 64 -7.98 -1.15 15.08
CA TYR A 64 -7.09 -2.00 14.31
C TYR A 64 -7.87 -3.12 13.61
N ASN A 65 -8.70 -3.84 14.35
CA ASN A 65 -9.51 -4.92 13.80
C ASN A 65 -10.48 -4.41 12.75
N GLU A 66 -11.11 -3.27 12.98
CA GLU A 66 -12.00 -2.62 12.02
C GLU A 66 -11.29 -2.33 10.70
N ILE A 67 -10.07 -1.79 10.77
CA ILE A 67 -9.29 -1.47 9.57
C ILE A 67 -8.97 -2.76 8.79
N LEU A 68 -8.49 -3.81 9.47
CA LEU A 68 -8.13 -5.05 8.81
C LEU A 68 -9.33 -5.68 8.09
N GLU A 69 -10.47 -5.76 8.76
CA GLU A 69 -11.67 -6.34 8.16
C GLU A 69 -12.18 -5.51 6.99
N LYS A 70 -12.26 -4.21 7.18
CA LYS A 70 -12.76 -3.28 6.16
C LYS A 70 -11.87 -3.30 4.92
N ARG A 71 -10.56 -3.24 5.11
CA ARG A 71 -9.63 -3.19 3.98
C ARG A 71 -9.50 -4.53 3.29
N GLY A 72 -9.58 -5.64 4.05
CA GLY A 72 -9.62 -6.97 3.46
C GLY A 72 -10.82 -7.13 2.53
N ALA A 73 -12.00 -6.76 2.99
CA ALA A 73 -13.23 -6.81 2.19
C ALA A 73 -13.15 -5.89 0.97
N GLN A 74 -12.63 -4.68 1.16
CA GLN A 74 -12.46 -3.72 0.06
C GLN A 74 -11.51 -4.26 -0.99
N GLY A 75 -10.42 -4.91 -0.56
CA GLY A 75 -9.46 -5.51 -1.47
C GLY A 75 -10.09 -6.60 -2.32
N GLU A 76 -10.94 -7.44 -1.71
CA GLU A 76 -11.67 -8.48 -2.45
C GLU A 76 -12.55 -7.88 -3.53
N GLN A 77 -13.24 -6.80 -3.22
CA GLN A 77 -14.09 -6.10 -4.19
C GLN A 77 -13.29 -5.55 -5.37
N CYS A 78 -12.01 -5.27 -5.15
CA CYS A 78 -11.10 -4.78 -6.19
C CYS A 78 -10.31 -5.90 -6.87
N GLY A 79 -10.65 -7.15 -6.60
CA GLY A 79 -10.00 -8.31 -7.24
C GLY A 79 -8.71 -8.74 -6.59
N MET A 80 -8.46 -8.32 -5.35
CA MET A 80 -7.26 -8.71 -4.61
C MET A 80 -7.61 -9.71 -3.51
N ASP A 81 -6.60 -10.49 -3.09
CA ASP A 81 -6.74 -11.42 -1.99
C ASP A 81 -6.88 -10.66 -0.67
N SER A 82 -7.87 -11.02 0.16
CA SER A 82 -8.09 -10.32 1.42
C SER A 82 -6.94 -10.49 2.40
N GLU A 83 -6.28 -11.63 2.41
CA GLU A 83 -5.11 -11.85 3.26
C GLU A 83 -3.94 -10.97 2.86
N PHE A 84 -3.72 -10.79 1.56
CA PHE A 84 -2.73 -9.86 1.04
C PHE A 84 -3.01 -8.44 1.52
N MET A 85 -4.26 -7.99 1.42
CA MET A 85 -4.67 -6.66 1.86
C MET A 85 -4.50 -6.49 3.37
N LYS A 86 -4.85 -7.50 4.14
CA LYS A 86 -4.67 -7.47 5.59
C LYS A 86 -3.20 -7.33 5.97
N LYS A 87 -2.31 -8.06 5.29
CA LYS A 87 -0.86 -7.96 5.54
C LYS A 87 -0.33 -6.56 5.26
N ILE A 88 -0.76 -5.95 4.15
CA ILE A 88 -0.36 -4.59 3.81
C ILE A 88 -0.83 -3.62 4.89
N PHE A 89 -2.09 -3.68 5.29
CA PHE A 89 -2.63 -2.74 6.28
C PHE A 89 -2.14 -3.03 7.69
N GLU A 90 -1.75 -4.26 7.98
CA GLU A 90 -1.04 -4.59 9.22
C GLU A 90 0.30 -3.85 9.27
N ALA A 91 1.08 -3.92 8.18
CA ALA A 91 2.36 -3.21 8.09
C ALA A 91 2.18 -1.71 8.18
N ILE A 92 1.17 -1.16 7.49
CA ILE A 92 0.84 0.26 7.53
C ILE A 92 0.46 0.68 8.95
N HIS A 93 -0.34 -0.14 9.63
CA HIS A 93 -0.76 0.14 11.01
C HIS A 93 0.44 0.14 11.96
N GLU A 94 1.34 -0.82 11.82
CA GLU A 94 2.56 -0.88 12.64
C GLU A 94 3.38 0.39 12.49
N GLU A 95 3.56 0.87 11.26
CA GLU A 95 4.29 2.12 11.02
C GLU A 95 3.54 3.32 11.57
N SER A 96 2.21 3.34 11.46
CA SER A 96 1.38 4.41 12.03
C SER A 96 1.55 4.48 13.53
N VAL A 97 1.56 3.33 14.21
CA VAL A 97 1.77 3.25 15.66
C VAL A 97 3.17 3.75 16.01
N ARG A 98 4.18 3.33 15.26
CA ARG A 98 5.56 3.78 15.46
C ARG A 98 5.67 5.30 15.38
N GLN A 99 5.04 5.90 14.37
CA GLN A 99 5.03 7.37 14.20
C GLN A 99 4.35 8.06 15.37
N GLN A 100 3.22 7.52 15.83
CA GLN A 100 2.49 8.10 16.96
C GLN A 100 3.28 7.97 18.26
N MET A 101 3.91 6.81 18.50
CA MET A 101 4.72 6.59 19.68
C MET A 101 5.92 7.53 19.73
N GLU A 102 6.54 7.78 18.59
CA GLU A 102 7.65 8.72 18.49
C GLU A 102 7.24 10.12 18.91
N ILE A 103 6.06 10.56 18.50
CA ILE A 103 5.50 11.87 18.89
C ILE A 103 5.23 11.90 20.39
N ILE A 104 4.62 10.87 20.93
CA ILE A 104 4.23 10.80 22.34
C ILE A 104 5.45 10.77 23.25
N ASN A 105 6.51 10.11 22.84
CA ASN A 105 7.72 9.96 23.63
C ASN A 105 8.67 11.17 23.55
N LYS A 106 8.34 12.16 22.74
CA LYS A 106 9.12 13.41 22.69
C LYS A 106 8.73 14.36 23.86
#